data_e9c567554c75de53b41ff5c829b8a1b0
#
_entry.id   e9c567554c75de53b41ff5c829b8a1b0
#
_cell.length_a   1.000
_cell.length_b   1.000
_cell.length_c   1.000
_cell.angle_alpha   90.00
_cell.angle_beta   90.00
_cell.angle_gamma   90.00
#
_symmetry.space_group_name_H-M   'P 1'
#
loop_
_entity.id
_entity.type
_entity.pdbx_description
1 polymer ?
#
loop_
_entity_poly.entity_id
_entity_poly.type
_entity_poly.pdbx_seq_one_letter_code
_entity_poly.pdbx_strand_id
1 'polypeptide(L)'
;MAGYSCKKSNQINPDSNLKLSFSADTVLFDTVFTSLGSATQELKIYNTHSDDLKISSIRLVGGEDSPFRFNLDGESAIEIYDKVIPAEDSLFSFLRVTINPNDLNSPFVVEDELEFITNGNTQTIKLLAWGQNANYIVADKVVNIGGTLYPYHIVADSLQTTVWTSERPYVIYGYALINSYGTLRIEKGTQIYCHQGGGILSWSDGQLIIDGTAEEPVIVQGDRLEAYYNDTPGQWEQILMMDGRAGADHRISHAIIRNGTIGINCQSVLKATECALRIDNTVVENQSGYGLFSILYAVEAKNFVIANCGFANLWAFGGDYRFVHGTIANYWNANEHNNNENAVLVANYALDGNNQPFYYPFRMEMDNCIIYGKQKDEFKGVFGPEADSIYTFDHCLIKSEKYNGTMPGFSHCLFNLEPFFSDPIKPDCHIDSIASPVIGMGNPLFGNEVPYDLDGVSRIGTPDMGAYQYMYGR
;
A
#
# COMPACT_ATOMS: atom_id res chain seq x y z
N MET A 1 22.99 -55.57 35.30
CA MET A 1 21.71 -55.06 34.81
C MET A 1 21.83 -54.83 33.31
N ALA A 2 21.22 -55.71 32.50
CA ALA A 2 21.25 -55.55 31.07
C ALA A 2 20.12 -54.60 30.67
N GLY A 3 20.45 -53.42 30.15
CA GLY A 3 19.51 -52.47 29.62
C GLY A 3 18.92 -52.98 28.31
N TYR A 4 17.66 -53.37 28.30
CA TYR A 4 16.90 -53.60 27.10
C TYR A 4 16.66 -52.23 26.42
N SER A 5 17.43 -51.99 25.36
CA SER A 5 17.09 -50.96 24.37
C SER A 5 15.92 -51.50 23.55
N CYS A 6 14.73 -50.99 23.83
CA CYS A 6 13.59 -51.16 22.93
C CYS A 6 13.88 -50.44 21.63
N LYS A 7 14.37 -51.15 20.61
CA LYS A 7 14.24 -50.68 19.22
C LYS A 7 12.73 -50.78 18.91
N LYS A 8 12.04 -49.64 18.81
CA LYS A 8 10.73 -49.55 18.15
C LYS A 8 10.92 -50.15 16.75
N SER A 9 10.29 -51.30 16.48
CA SER A 9 10.27 -51.87 15.14
C SER A 9 9.45 -50.90 14.28
N ASN A 10 10.07 -50.28 13.29
CA ASN A 10 9.37 -49.50 12.25
C ASN A 10 8.55 -50.49 11.41
N GLN A 11 7.38 -50.88 11.91
CA GLN A 11 6.45 -51.72 11.18
C GLN A 11 5.37 -50.82 10.57
N ILE A 12 5.32 -50.80 9.23
CA ILE A 12 4.21 -50.18 8.49
C ILE A 12 2.96 -50.96 8.78
N ASN A 13 1.93 -50.32 9.31
CA ASN A 13 0.66 -50.93 9.62
C ASN A 13 -0.31 -50.76 8.43
N PRO A 14 -0.77 -51.87 7.79
CA PRO A 14 -1.67 -51.81 6.63
C PRO A 14 -3.15 -51.74 6.99
N ASP A 15 -3.52 -51.57 8.27
CA ASP A 15 -4.93 -51.55 8.71
C ASP A 15 -5.67 -50.37 8.05
N SER A 16 -6.74 -50.67 7.32
CA SER A 16 -7.59 -49.69 6.65
C SER A 16 -8.35 -48.74 7.58
N ASN A 17 -8.40 -49.01 8.88
CA ASN A 17 -8.96 -48.09 9.87
C ASN A 17 -8.02 -46.91 10.17
N LEU A 18 -6.74 -47.07 9.88
CA LEU A 18 -5.71 -46.03 10.10
C LEU A 18 -5.67 -45.08 8.89
N LYS A 19 -6.11 -43.87 9.11
CA LYS A 19 -6.18 -42.79 8.10
C LYS A 19 -5.27 -41.64 8.46
N LEU A 20 -4.91 -40.85 7.46
CA LEU A 20 -4.19 -39.59 7.66
C LEU A 20 -5.12 -38.53 8.25
N SER A 21 -4.53 -37.55 8.98
CA SER A 21 -5.16 -36.29 9.34
C SER A 21 -4.44 -35.14 8.64
N PHE A 22 -5.14 -34.03 8.38
CA PHE A 22 -4.63 -32.92 7.65
C PHE A 22 -4.85 -31.62 8.42
N SER A 23 -4.00 -30.61 8.21
CA SER A 23 -4.16 -29.28 8.79
C SER A 23 -5.34 -28.50 8.22
N ALA A 24 -5.82 -28.89 7.03
CA ALA A 24 -6.97 -28.31 6.35
C ALA A 24 -7.59 -29.35 5.39
N ASP A 25 -8.87 -29.22 5.11
CA ASP A 25 -9.60 -30.00 4.08
C ASP A 25 -9.58 -29.32 2.70
N THR A 26 -9.23 -28.03 2.69
CA THR A 26 -9.14 -27.20 1.49
C THR A 26 -7.94 -26.25 1.62
N VAL A 27 -7.10 -26.20 0.60
CA VAL A 27 -6.03 -25.21 0.47
C VAL A 27 -6.53 -24.09 -0.44
N LEU A 28 -6.68 -22.90 0.15
CA LEU A 28 -7.14 -21.72 -0.54
C LEU A 28 -5.93 -20.85 -0.96
N PHE A 29 -5.92 -20.45 -2.21
CA PHE A 29 -5.07 -19.41 -2.73
C PHE A 29 -5.95 -18.18 -2.97
N ASP A 30 -5.48 -17.01 -2.54
CA ASP A 30 -6.14 -15.76 -2.87
C ASP A 30 -6.14 -15.50 -4.37
N THR A 31 -6.59 -14.32 -4.79
CA THR A 31 -6.53 -13.95 -6.20
C THR A 31 -5.09 -13.98 -6.71
N VAL A 32 -4.86 -14.76 -7.75
CA VAL A 32 -3.56 -14.95 -8.39
C VAL A 32 -3.62 -14.37 -9.79
N PHE A 33 -2.73 -13.45 -10.10
CA PHE A 33 -2.61 -12.92 -11.45
C PHE A 33 -2.12 -14.00 -12.42
N THR A 34 -2.75 -14.10 -13.58
CA THR A 34 -2.39 -15.09 -14.60
C THR A 34 -0.93 -14.95 -15.02
N SER A 35 -0.32 -16.06 -15.43
CA SER A 35 1.10 -16.15 -15.81
C SER A 35 2.11 -15.90 -14.68
N LEU A 36 1.65 -15.61 -13.47
CA LEU A 36 2.48 -15.49 -12.27
C LEU A 36 2.27 -16.69 -11.36
N GLY A 37 3.31 -17.07 -10.64
CA GLY A 37 3.18 -18.07 -9.57
C GLY A 37 2.58 -17.44 -8.33
N SER A 38 1.70 -18.17 -7.64
CA SER A 38 1.20 -17.77 -6.33
C SER A 38 2.29 -17.78 -5.26
N ALA A 39 1.97 -17.20 -4.10
CA ALA A 39 2.64 -17.55 -2.86
C ALA A 39 2.49 -19.05 -2.58
N THR A 40 3.45 -19.60 -1.85
CA THR A 40 3.41 -20.99 -1.44
C THR A 40 2.47 -21.16 -0.25
N GLN A 41 1.53 -22.10 -0.34
CA GLN A 41 0.66 -22.51 0.76
C GLN A 41 1.20 -23.78 1.41
N GLU A 42 1.07 -23.89 2.73
CA GLU A 42 1.52 -25.05 3.50
C GLU A 42 0.33 -25.97 3.83
N LEU A 43 0.51 -27.27 3.60
CA LEU A 43 -0.39 -28.32 4.07
C LEU A 43 0.41 -29.31 4.92
N LYS A 44 0.01 -29.51 6.17
CA LYS A 44 0.57 -30.55 7.03
C LYS A 44 -0.26 -31.81 6.96
N ILE A 45 0.44 -32.93 6.85
CA ILE A 45 -0.12 -34.29 6.76
C ILE A 45 0.34 -35.04 8.00
N TYR A 46 -0.58 -35.46 8.84
CA TYR A 46 -0.29 -36.07 10.12
C TYR A 46 -0.55 -37.55 10.11
N ASN A 47 0.35 -38.32 10.70
CA ASN A 47 0.09 -39.65 11.23
C ASN A 47 -0.13 -39.52 12.75
N THR A 48 -1.38 -39.61 13.17
CA THR A 48 -1.77 -39.51 14.61
C THR A 48 -1.77 -40.84 15.31
N HIS A 49 -1.31 -41.90 14.63
CA HIS A 49 -1.32 -43.29 15.13
C HIS A 49 0.03 -43.71 15.70
N SER A 50 0.03 -44.76 16.52
CA SER A 50 1.25 -45.29 17.17
C SER A 50 2.15 -46.13 16.27
N ASP A 51 1.71 -46.38 15.03
CA ASP A 51 2.44 -47.15 14.01
C ASP A 51 2.80 -46.28 12.81
N ASP A 52 3.84 -46.70 12.08
CA ASP A 52 4.21 -46.01 10.84
C ASP A 52 3.16 -46.24 9.76
N LEU A 53 2.75 -45.17 9.05
CA LEU A 53 1.84 -45.25 7.92
C LEU A 53 2.58 -45.03 6.60
N LYS A 54 2.21 -45.84 5.60
CA LYS A 54 2.71 -45.70 4.24
C LYS A 54 1.63 -45.10 3.35
N ILE A 55 1.94 -43.96 2.77
CA ILE A 55 1.13 -43.39 1.70
C ILE A 55 1.58 -44.02 0.39
N SER A 56 0.71 -44.76 -0.25
CA SER A 56 1.01 -45.47 -1.50
C SER A 56 1.16 -44.53 -2.67
N SER A 57 0.32 -43.47 -2.71
CA SER A 57 0.35 -42.43 -3.76
C SER A 57 -0.18 -41.13 -3.22
N ILE A 58 0.45 -40.03 -3.67
CA ILE A 58 -0.02 -38.65 -3.51
C ILE A 58 0.00 -38.04 -4.91
N ARG A 59 -1.12 -37.54 -5.42
CA ARG A 59 -1.20 -37.01 -6.78
C ARG A 59 -2.16 -35.86 -6.92
N LEU A 60 -1.88 -34.96 -7.87
CA LEU A 60 -2.86 -34.00 -8.39
C LEU A 60 -3.82 -34.74 -9.34
N VAL A 61 -5.11 -34.59 -9.12
CA VAL A 61 -6.14 -35.28 -9.95
C VAL A 61 -6.09 -34.81 -11.40
N GLY A 62 -5.84 -33.49 -11.64
CA GLY A 62 -5.66 -32.91 -12.96
C GLY A 62 -4.36 -33.29 -13.65
N GLY A 63 -3.42 -33.98 -12.98
CA GLY A 63 -2.16 -34.45 -13.54
C GLY A 63 -1.30 -33.33 -14.13
N GLU A 64 -0.79 -33.54 -15.34
CA GLU A 64 0.06 -32.54 -16.05
C GLU A 64 -0.71 -31.26 -16.40
N ASP A 65 -2.02 -31.34 -16.64
CA ASP A 65 -2.85 -30.20 -16.97
C ASP A 65 -3.27 -29.37 -15.76
N SER A 66 -2.97 -29.85 -14.54
CA SER A 66 -3.20 -29.10 -13.32
C SER A 66 -2.43 -27.78 -13.31
N PRO A 67 -3.03 -26.65 -12.98
CA PRO A 67 -2.31 -25.40 -12.73
C PRO A 67 -1.56 -25.42 -11.40
N PHE A 68 -1.87 -26.38 -10.52
CA PHE A 68 -1.21 -26.53 -9.22
C PHE A 68 0.04 -27.40 -9.33
N ARG A 69 0.97 -27.18 -8.41
CA ARG A 69 2.16 -28.01 -8.19
C ARG A 69 2.37 -28.15 -6.70
N PHE A 70 2.84 -29.33 -6.26
CA PHE A 70 3.20 -29.54 -4.87
C PHE A 70 4.66 -30.00 -4.70
N ASN A 71 5.21 -29.71 -3.54
CA ASN A 71 6.49 -30.18 -3.08
C ASN A 71 6.27 -30.89 -1.74
N LEU A 72 6.67 -32.14 -1.63
CA LEU A 72 6.57 -32.90 -0.42
C LEU A 72 7.99 -33.24 0.06
N ASP A 73 8.35 -32.76 1.25
CA ASP A 73 9.65 -33.05 1.87
C ASP A 73 10.86 -32.80 0.92
N GLY A 74 10.78 -31.69 0.15
CA GLY A 74 11.82 -31.29 -0.81
C GLY A 74 11.67 -31.89 -2.21
N GLU A 75 10.77 -32.85 -2.44
CA GLU A 75 10.49 -33.45 -3.74
C GLU A 75 9.33 -32.75 -4.43
N SER A 76 9.61 -32.07 -5.56
CA SER A 76 8.59 -31.38 -6.35
C SER A 76 8.06 -32.29 -7.45
N ALA A 77 6.76 -32.55 -7.46
CA ALA A 77 6.13 -33.46 -8.43
C ALA A 77 4.66 -33.15 -8.63
N ILE A 78 4.02 -33.86 -9.57
CA ILE A 78 2.57 -33.96 -9.74
C ILE A 78 2.04 -35.27 -9.15
N GLU A 79 2.93 -36.24 -8.94
CA GLU A 79 2.65 -37.51 -8.30
C GLU A 79 3.90 -38.03 -7.57
N ILE A 80 3.71 -38.53 -6.35
CA ILE A 80 4.76 -39.10 -5.50
C ILE A 80 4.24 -40.42 -4.93
N TYR A 81 5.14 -41.41 -4.84
CA TYR A 81 4.81 -42.76 -4.35
C TYR A 81 5.60 -43.11 -3.09
N ASP A 82 5.04 -44.05 -2.35
CA ASP A 82 5.72 -44.81 -1.30
C ASP A 82 6.31 -43.96 -0.17
N LYS A 83 5.63 -42.91 0.26
CA LYS A 83 6.08 -42.07 1.38
C LYS A 83 5.63 -42.68 2.71
N VAL A 84 6.53 -42.68 3.68
CA VAL A 84 6.27 -43.19 5.03
C VAL A 84 6.22 -42.01 6.00
N ILE A 85 5.17 -41.94 6.80
CA ILE A 85 5.08 -41.02 7.94
C ILE A 85 5.28 -41.87 9.21
N PRO A 86 6.35 -41.61 10.00
CA PRO A 86 6.56 -42.28 11.27
C PRO A 86 5.37 -42.12 12.23
N ALA A 87 5.27 -43.02 13.21
CA ALA A 87 4.28 -42.95 14.28
C ALA A 87 4.32 -41.57 14.97
N GLU A 88 3.15 -40.96 15.14
CA GLU A 88 2.97 -39.67 15.84
C GLU A 88 3.77 -38.54 15.24
N ASP A 89 4.03 -38.56 13.90
CA ASP A 89 4.82 -37.56 13.17
C ASP A 89 4.01 -36.94 12.01
N SER A 90 4.61 -36.01 11.27
CA SER A 90 3.97 -35.29 10.16
C SER A 90 4.93 -35.03 9.02
N LEU A 91 4.38 -34.84 7.81
CA LEU A 91 5.07 -34.32 6.63
C LEU A 91 4.50 -32.96 6.23
N PHE A 92 5.36 -32.15 5.65
CA PHE A 92 4.99 -30.85 5.10
C PHE A 92 4.89 -30.92 3.58
N SER A 93 3.76 -30.47 3.05
CA SER A 93 3.59 -30.25 1.62
C SER A 93 3.45 -28.75 1.36
N PHE A 94 4.23 -28.26 0.40
CA PHE A 94 4.18 -26.89 -0.07
C PHE A 94 3.52 -26.86 -1.44
N LEU A 95 2.44 -26.09 -1.57
CA LEU A 95 1.65 -26.00 -2.79
C LEU A 95 1.77 -24.62 -3.40
N ARG A 96 1.77 -24.54 -4.72
CA ARG A 96 1.70 -23.31 -5.50
C ARG A 96 0.81 -23.48 -6.71
N VAL A 97 0.27 -22.40 -7.24
CA VAL A 97 -0.53 -22.38 -8.46
C VAL A 97 0.07 -21.40 -9.46
N THR A 98 -0.01 -21.73 -10.75
CA THR A 98 0.31 -20.83 -11.87
C THR A 98 -0.84 -20.97 -12.85
N ILE A 99 -1.56 -19.86 -13.09
CA ILE A 99 -2.80 -19.84 -13.86
C ILE A 99 -2.52 -19.30 -15.25
N ASN A 100 -2.98 -20.00 -16.28
CA ASN A 100 -2.88 -19.52 -17.65
C ASN A 100 -3.94 -18.44 -17.94
N PRO A 101 -3.62 -17.42 -18.76
CA PRO A 101 -4.57 -16.42 -19.19
C PRO A 101 -5.76 -17.04 -19.94
N ASN A 102 -6.91 -16.40 -19.82
CA ASN A 102 -8.11 -16.69 -20.63
C ASN A 102 -8.69 -15.37 -21.18
N ASP A 103 -9.83 -15.42 -21.86
CA ASP A 103 -10.45 -14.23 -22.47
C ASP A 103 -11.37 -13.45 -21.49
N LEU A 104 -11.43 -13.85 -20.20
CA LEU A 104 -12.28 -13.20 -19.21
C LEU A 104 -11.61 -11.94 -18.64
N ASN A 105 -12.37 -10.88 -18.41
CA ASN A 105 -11.89 -9.67 -17.75
C ASN A 105 -12.14 -9.70 -16.23
N SER A 106 -13.05 -10.53 -15.75
CA SER A 106 -13.34 -10.73 -14.32
C SER A 106 -12.54 -11.90 -13.74
N PRO A 107 -12.32 -11.95 -12.43
CA PRO A 107 -11.74 -13.10 -11.76
C PRO A 107 -12.53 -14.39 -12.05
N PHE A 108 -11.84 -15.49 -12.19
CA PHE A 108 -12.39 -16.81 -12.44
C PHE A 108 -11.80 -17.85 -11.49
N VAL A 109 -12.58 -18.90 -11.19
CA VAL A 109 -12.18 -19.94 -10.25
C VAL A 109 -11.39 -21.02 -10.97
N VAL A 110 -10.30 -21.45 -10.34
CA VAL A 110 -9.46 -22.59 -10.75
C VAL A 110 -9.40 -23.57 -9.60
N GLU A 111 -9.71 -24.83 -9.86
CA GLU A 111 -9.78 -25.87 -8.84
C GLU A 111 -9.12 -27.16 -9.29
N ASP A 112 -8.61 -27.92 -8.32
CA ASP A 112 -8.11 -29.28 -8.46
C ASP A 112 -8.19 -29.98 -7.10
N GLU A 113 -7.79 -31.25 -7.04
CA GLU A 113 -7.72 -32.04 -5.82
C GLU A 113 -6.33 -32.68 -5.67
N LEU A 114 -5.81 -32.67 -4.45
CA LEU A 114 -4.65 -33.46 -4.06
C LEU A 114 -5.14 -34.74 -3.40
N GLU A 115 -4.96 -35.87 -4.07
CA GLU A 115 -5.43 -37.21 -3.65
C GLU A 115 -4.32 -37.94 -2.92
N PHE A 116 -4.68 -38.58 -1.81
CA PHE A 116 -3.83 -39.43 -0.97
C PHE A 116 -4.39 -40.82 -0.91
N ILE A 117 -3.60 -41.86 -1.20
CA ILE A 117 -3.97 -43.24 -1.05
C ILE A 117 -3.14 -43.88 0.08
N THR A 118 -3.81 -44.24 1.18
CA THR A 118 -3.18 -44.81 2.38
C THR A 118 -4.01 -45.97 2.87
N ASN A 119 -3.40 -47.16 3.02
CA ASN A 119 -4.05 -48.38 3.52
C ASN A 119 -5.36 -48.71 2.77
N GLY A 120 -5.42 -48.49 1.46
CA GLY A 120 -6.59 -48.70 0.62
C GLY A 120 -7.69 -47.62 0.74
N ASN A 121 -7.49 -46.59 1.58
CA ASN A 121 -8.36 -45.43 1.64
C ASN A 121 -7.90 -44.35 0.69
N THR A 122 -8.85 -43.69 0.04
CA THR A 122 -8.63 -42.46 -0.70
C THR A 122 -9.11 -41.25 0.14
N GLN A 123 -8.27 -40.31 0.34
CA GLN A 123 -8.58 -39.03 1.00
C GLN A 123 -8.16 -37.88 0.05
N THR A 124 -8.98 -36.84 -0.05
CA THR A 124 -8.71 -35.71 -0.95
C THR A 124 -8.67 -34.38 -0.20
N ILE A 125 -7.81 -33.51 -0.62
CA ILE A 125 -7.73 -32.11 -0.19
C ILE A 125 -8.05 -31.25 -1.42
N LYS A 126 -9.05 -30.38 -1.29
CA LYS A 126 -9.42 -29.46 -2.35
C LYS A 126 -8.38 -28.35 -2.49
N LEU A 127 -8.05 -28.01 -3.73
CA LEU A 127 -7.19 -26.87 -4.09
C LEU A 127 -8.04 -25.86 -4.84
N LEU A 128 -8.07 -24.61 -4.36
CA LEU A 128 -8.92 -23.59 -4.92
C LEU A 128 -8.12 -22.26 -5.05
N ALA A 129 -8.19 -21.66 -6.23
CA ALA A 129 -7.59 -20.36 -6.53
C ALA A 129 -8.52 -19.50 -7.37
N TRP A 130 -8.39 -18.16 -7.24
CA TRP A 130 -9.03 -17.22 -8.13
C TRP A 130 -7.99 -16.67 -9.09
N GLY A 131 -8.18 -16.91 -10.41
CA GLY A 131 -7.33 -16.36 -11.47
C GLY A 131 -7.84 -14.99 -11.90
N GLN A 132 -6.95 -14.04 -12.13
CA GLN A 132 -7.29 -12.74 -12.67
C GLN A 132 -6.32 -12.35 -13.80
N ASN A 133 -6.87 -12.05 -14.99
CA ASN A 133 -6.09 -11.49 -16.08
C ASN A 133 -5.68 -10.04 -15.76
N ALA A 134 -4.50 -9.64 -16.22
CA ALA A 134 -3.95 -8.32 -15.98
C ALA A 134 -3.22 -7.78 -17.22
N ASN A 135 -3.03 -6.47 -17.26
CA ASN A 135 -2.12 -5.79 -18.16
C ASN A 135 -0.74 -5.72 -17.50
N TYR A 136 0.24 -6.45 -18.02
CA TYR A 136 1.58 -6.50 -17.43
C TYR A 136 2.48 -5.43 -18.02
N ILE A 137 3.05 -4.62 -17.16
CA ILE A 137 4.09 -3.62 -17.48
C ILE A 137 5.41 -4.17 -16.92
N VAL A 138 6.24 -4.72 -17.79
CA VAL A 138 7.50 -5.34 -17.39
C VAL A 138 8.67 -4.48 -17.88
N ALA A 139 9.55 -4.08 -16.97
CA ALA A 139 10.71 -3.27 -17.29
C ALA A 139 11.60 -3.97 -18.34
N ASP A 140 11.96 -3.24 -19.38
CA ASP A 140 12.85 -3.65 -20.46
C ASP A 140 14.08 -2.73 -20.62
N LYS A 141 14.17 -1.68 -19.81
CA LYS A 141 15.23 -0.67 -19.78
C LYS A 141 15.59 -0.33 -18.34
N VAL A 142 16.73 0.33 -18.16
CA VAL A 142 17.20 0.83 -16.85
C VAL A 142 17.74 2.24 -17.02
N VAL A 143 17.43 3.12 -16.06
CA VAL A 143 18.02 4.46 -15.96
C VAL A 143 18.70 4.64 -14.61
N ASN A 144 19.77 5.41 -14.55
CA ASN A 144 20.45 5.80 -13.31
C ASN A 144 20.06 7.22 -12.94
N ILE A 145 19.46 7.41 -11.76
CA ILE A 145 19.10 8.72 -11.20
C ILE A 145 19.83 8.86 -9.87
N GLY A 146 20.78 9.76 -9.80
CA GLY A 146 21.52 10.03 -8.55
C GLY A 146 22.29 8.82 -7.98
N GLY A 147 22.67 7.85 -8.80
CA GLY A 147 23.34 6.61 -8.39
C GLY A 147 22.41 5.42 -8.16
N THR A 148 21.10 5.62 -8.13
CA THR A 148 20.11 4.55 -8.01
C THR A 148 19.63 4.10 -9.39
N LEU A 149 19.56 2.76 -9.59
CA LEU A 149 19.09 2.16 -10.84
C LEU A 149 17.57 1.95 -10.78
N TYR A 150 16.87 2.49 -11.78
CA TYR A 150 15.43 2.35 -11.95
C TYR A 150 15.15 1.50 -13.21
N PRO A 151 14.75 0.23 -13.06
CA PRO A 151 14.27 -0.56 -14.18
C PRO A 151 12.89 -0.04 -14.60
N TYR A 152 12.66 0.18 -15.92
CA TYR A 152 11.42 0.80 -16.38
C TYR A 152 10.96 0.28 -17.75
N HIS A 153 9.67 0.50 -18.03
CA HIS A 153 9.06 0.40 -19.34
C HIS A 153 8.32 1.70 -19.68
N ILE A 154 8.46 2.21 -20.92
CA ILE A 154 7.76 3.44 -21.33
C ILE A 154 6.29 3.11 -21.61
N VAL A 155 5.39 3.65 -20.81
CA VAL A 155 3.94 3.47 -20.95
C VAL A 155 3.27 4.63 -21.69
N ALA A 156 3.86 5.83 -21.65
CA ALA A 156 3.43 6.99 -22.41
C ALA A 156 4.65 7.67 -23.02
N ASP A 157 4.84 7.58 -24.32
CA ASP A 157 5.97 8.18 -25.00
C ASP A 157 5.71 9.65 -25.31
N SER A 158 6.74 10.34 -25.77
CA SER A 158 6.75 11.79 -26.04
C SER A 158 5.58 12.17 -26.97
N LEU A 159 4.83 13.20 -26.57
CA LEU A 159 3.63 13.72 -27.26
C LEU A 159 2.47 12.71 -27.37
N GLN A 160 2.52 11.62 -26.64
CA GLN A 160 1.45 10.63 -26.60
C GLN A 160 0.65 10.75 -25.28
N THR A 161 -0.65 10.48 -25.38
CA THR A 161 -1.51 10.25 -24.22
C THR A 161 -1.91 8.79 -24.20
N THR A 162 -1.51 8.09 -23.15
CA THR A 162 -1.92 6.72 -22.87
C THR A 162 -3.01 6.75 -21.81
N VAL A 163 -4.07 5.94 -22.02
CA VAL A 163 -5.19 5.83 -21.08
C VAL A 163 -5.22 4.44 -20.50
N TRP A 164 -5.24 4.36 -19.18
CA TRP A 164 -5.49 3.13 -18.42
C TRP A 164 -6.93 3.12 -17.93
N THR A 165 -7.60 1.99 -18.13
CA THR A 165 -9.02 1.80 -17.80
C THR A 165 -9.21 0.68 -16.78
N SER A 166 -10.41 0.60 -16.21
CA SER A 166 -10.76 -0.43 -15.20
C SER A 166 -11.09 -1.81 -15.78
N GLU A 167 -10.99 -2.02 -17.11
CA GLU A 167 -11.33 -3.32 -17.71
C GLU A 167 -10.50 -4.48 -17.17
N ARG A 168 -9.22 -4.25 -16.96
CA ARG A 168 -8.27 -5.19 -16.34
C ARG A 168 -7.31 -4.43 -15.46
N PRO A 169 -6.90 -5.01 -14.32
CA PRO A 169 -5.87 -4.40 -13.50
C PRO A 169 -4.53 -4.30 -14.23
N TYR A 170 -3.70 -3.38 -13.77
CA TYR A 170 -2.32 -3.24 -14.23
C TYR A 170 -1.37 -3.80 -13.18
N VAL A 171 -0.41 -4.65 -13.59
CA VAL A 171 0.63 -5.20 -12.71
C VAL A 171 1.98 -4.73 -13.22
N ILE A 172 2.72 -4.02 -12.37
CA ILE A 172 3.94 -3.30 -12.75
C ILE A 172 5.16 -3.98 -12.14
N TYR A 173 6.08 -4.45 -12.98
CA TYR A 173 7.40 -4.96 -12.63
C TYR A 173 8.49 -3.97 -13.04
N GLY A 174 9.07 -3.27 -12.08
CA GLY A 174 9.88 -2.06 -12.28
C GLY A 174 9.00 -0.82 -12.34
N TYR A 175 9.33 0.18 -13.14
CA TYR A 175 8.59 1.42 -13.22
C TYR A 175 7.81 1.56 -14.54
N ALA A 176 6.54 1.94 -14.42
CA ALA A 176 5.77 2.46 -15.55
C ALA A 176 6.20 3.90 -15.81
N LEU A 177 7.02 4.13 -16.84
CA LEU A 177 7.62 5.43 -17.12
C LEU A 177 6.78 6.25 -18.10
N ILE A 178 6.47 7.47 -17.70
CA ILE A 178 5.91 8.54 -18.54
C ILE A 178 7.10 9.36 -19.05
N ASN A 179 7.34 9.31 -20.35
CA ASN A 179 8.45 10.04 -20.97
C ASN A 179 8.17 11.56 -21.03
N SER A 180 9.19 12.37 -21.27
CA SER A 180 9.04 13.82 -21.45
C SER A 180 7.97 14.14 -22.48
N TYR A 181 7.08 15.07 -22.16
CA TYR A 181 5.91 15.46 -22.96
C TYR A 181 4.88 14.36 -23.19
N GLY A 182 5.04 13.17 -22.58
CA GLY A 182 4.02 12.14 -22.53
C GLY A 182 2.99 12.43 -21.45
N THR A 183 1.79 11.84 -21.58
CA THR A 183 0.73 11.92 -20.57
C THR A 183 0.20 10.51 -20.32
N LEU A 184 0.19 10.09 -19.06
CA LEU A 184 -0.55 8.91 -18.61
C LEU A 184 -1.83 9.38 -17.90
N ARG A 185 -2.98 9.00 -18.44
CA ARG A 185 -4.29 9.18 -17.80
C ARG A 185 -4.77 7.86 -17.27
N ILE A 186 -5.12 7.81 -15.99
CA ILE A 186 -5.65 6.64 -15.30
C ILE A 186 -7.08 6.95 -14.92
N GLU A 187 -8.02 6.21 -15.49
CA GLU A 187 -9.45 6.45 -15.31
C GLU A 187 -9.99 5.77 -14.06
N LYS A 188 -11.18 6.18 -13.65
CA LYS A 188 -11.90 5.69 -12.47
C LYS A 188 -11.96 4.17 -12.40
N GLY A 189 -11.90 3.64 -11.18
CA GLY A 189 -11.99 2.21 -10.89
C GLY A 189 -10.77 1.38 -11.31
N THR A 190 -9.74 2.01 -11.89
CA THR A 190 -8.51 1.31 -12.28
C THR A 190 -7.76 0.79 -11.06
N GLN A 191 -7.40 -0.50 -11.10
CA GLN A 191 -6.60 -1.17 -10.08
C GLN A 191 -5.16 -1.29 -10.55
N ILE A 192 -4.21 -0.81 -9.77
CA ILE A 192 -2.78 -0.83 -10.08
C ILE A 192 -2.05 -1.57 -8.97
N TYR A 193 -1.36 -2.62 -9.34
CA TYR A 193 -0.58 -3.47 -8.48
C TYR A 193 0.90 -3.33 -8.82
N CYS A 194 1.70 -2.88 -7.90
CA CYS A 194 3.13 -2.69 -8.10
C CYS A 194 3.92 -3.80 -7.40
N HIS A 195 4.81 -4.45 -8.14
CA HIS A 195 5.76 -5.40 -7.58
C HIS A 195 6.84 -4.68 -6.79
N GLN A 196 7.48 -5.40 -5.86
CA GLN A 196 8.59 -4.88 -5.07
C GLN A 196 9.67 -4.25 -5.97
N GLY A 197 10.14 -3.06 -5.62
CA GLY A 197 11.10 -2.29 -6.41
C GLY A 197 10.50 -1.55 -7.62
N GLY A 198 9.18 -1.54 -7.74
CA GLY A 198 8.44 -0.91 -8.85
C GLY A 198 7.52 0.21 -8.43
N GLY A 199 6.96 0.90 -9.43
CA GLY A 199 6.03 2.02 -9.23
C GLY A 199 5.70 2.77 -10.52
N ILE A 200 5.30 4.01 -10.38
CA ILE A 200 5.06 4.92 -11.52
C ILE A 200 6.13 6.01 -11.50
N LEU A 201 6.72 6.31 -12.66
CA LEU A 201 7.73 7.36 -12.81
C LEU A 201 7.33 8.34 -13.91
N SER A 202 7.03 9.57 -13.55
CA SER A 202 6.92 10.65 -14.52
C SER A 202 8.29 11.33 -14.68
N TRP A 203 8.87 11.22 -15.87
CA TRP A 203 10.11 11.89 -16.21
C TRP A 203 9.89 13.39 -16.32
N SER A 204 10.98 14.18 -16.36
CA SER A 204 10.88 15.63 -16.52
C SER A 204 10.00 16.00 -17.72
N ASP A 205 9.12 16.98 -17.53
CA ASP A 205 8.08 17.42 -18.47
C ASP A 205 6.98 16.36 -18.81
N GLY A 206 6.99 15.18 -18.18
CA GLY A 206 5.90 14.21 -18.25
C GLY A 206 4.68 14.64 -17.44
N GLN A 207 3.53 14.02 -17.67
CA GLN A 207 2.30 14.34 -16.95
C GLN A 207 1.58 13.07 -16.50
N LEU A 208 1.29 12.98 -15.20
CA LEU A 208 0.43 11.95 -14.62
C LEU A 208 -0.93 12.54 -14.26
N ILE A 209 -2.01 11.92 -14.71
CA ILE A 209 -3.39 12.26 -14.36
C ILE A 209 -4.08 11.01 -13.84
N ILE A 210 -4.48 11.01 -12.59
CA ILE A 210 -5.32 9.99 -11.96
C ILE A 210 -6.70 10.61 -11.74
N ASP A 211 -7.72 10.05 -12.38
CA ASP A 211 -9.09 10.56 -12.43
C ASP A 211 -10.08 9.49 -11.92
N GLY A 212 -10.07 9.21 -10.61
CA GLY A 212 -11.09 8.39 -9.96
C GLY A 212 -12.41 9.13 -9.71
N THR A 213 -13.37 8.43 -9.13
CA THR A 213 -14.60 9.01 -8.55
C THR A 213 -14.81 8.46 -7.14
N ALA A 214 -15.73 9.04 -6.37
CA ALA A 214 -16.04 8.55 -5.02
C ALA A 214 -16.51 7.08 -5.03
N GLU A 215 -17.31 6.69 -6.03
CA GLU A 215 -17.84 5.34 -6.18
C GLU A 215 -16.83 4.36 -6.78
N GLU A 216 -15.92 4.87 -7.62
CA GLU A 216 -14.93 4.09 -8.36
C GLU A 216 -13.54 4.75 -8.22
N PRO A 217 -12.92 4.72 -7.02
CA PRO A 217 -11.58 5.28 -6.83
C PRO A 217 -10.52 4.48 -7.62
N VAL A 218 -9.43 5.14 -7.95
CA VAL A 218 -8.24 4.46 -8.45
C VAL A 218 -7.45 3.92 -7.26
N ILE A 219 -7.07 2.63 -7.28
CA ILE A 219 -6.30 2.01 -6.21
C ILE A 219 -4.88 1.70 -6.68
N VAL A 220 -3.88 2.14 -5.92
CA VAL A 220 -2.46 1.84 -6.14
C VAL A 220 -1.91 1.15 -4.90
N GLN A 221 -1.45 -0.09 -5.05
CA GLN A 221 -0.99 -0.92 -3.94
C GLN A 221 0.03 -1.97 -4.39
N GLY A 222 0.55 -2.78 -3.45
CA GLY A 222 1.38 -3.93 -3.77
C GLY A 222 0.62 -5.06 -4.49
N ASP A 223 1.37 -5.92 -5.17
CA ASP A 223 0.83 -7.06 -5.94
C ASP A 223 0.61 -8.33 -5.10
N ARG A 224 0.90 -8.27 -3.79
CA ARG A 224 0.65 -9.34 -2.84
C ARG A 224 -0.76 -9.20 -2.30
N LEU A 225 -1.68 -10.09 -2.75
CA LEU A 225 -3.11 -10.01 -2.45
C LEU A 225 -3.53 -10.90 -1.28
N GLU A 226 -2.61 -11.68 -0.69
CA GLU A 226 -2.88 -12.50 0.46
C GLU A 226 -3.21 -11.64 1.69
N ALA A 227 -4.18 -12.05 2.49
CA ALA A 227 -4.71 -11.29 3.63
C ALA A 227 -3.63 -10.76 4.60
N TYR A 228 -2.51 -11.48 4.75
CA TYR A 228 -1.37 -11.04 5.55
C TYR A 228 -0.74 -9.72 5.05
N TYR A 229 -0.79 -9.47 3.73
CA TYR A 229 -0.18 -8.30 3.11
C TYR A 229 -1.12 -7.10 2.98
N ASN A 230 -2.41 -7.23 3.34
CA ASN A 230 -3.38 -6.15 3.21
C ASN A 230 -2.94 -4.86 3.92
N ASP A 231 -2.28 -5.00 5.07
CA ASP A 231 -1.82 -3.88 5.89
C ASP A 231 -0.29 -3.88 6.06
N THR A 232 0.45 -4.57 5.17
CA THR A 232 1.92 -4.61 5.21
C THR A 232 2.50 -3.45 4.39
N PRO A 233 3.24 -2.52 4.99
CA PRO A 233 3.86 -1.41 4.27
C PRO A 233 5.12 -1.85 3.52
N GLY A 234 5.59 -1.04 2.54
CA GLY A 234 6.86 -1.26 1.84
C GLY A 234 6.83 -2.38 0.79
N GLN A 235 5.65 -2.71 0.25
CA GLN A 235 5.52 -3.74 -0.77
C GLN A 235 5.97 -3.28 -2.16
N TRP A 236 5.97 -1.98 -2.42
CA TRP A 236 6.38 -1.35 -3.67
C TRP A 236 7.05 0.00 -3.39
N GLU A 237 7.65 0.62 -4.40
CA GLU A 237 8.47 1.81 -4.14
C GLU A 237 7.65 3.10 -4.03
N GLN A 238 7.18 3.66 -5.16
CA GLN A 238 6.61 5.01 -5.15
C GLN A 238 5.89 5.42 -6.43
N ILE A 239 5.13 6.50 -6.33
CA ILE A 239 4.76 7.34 -7.49
C ILE A 239 5.75 8.51 -7.51
N LEU A 240 6.74 8.46 -8.41
CA LEU A 240 7.78 9.49 -8.53
C LEU A 240 7.46 10.45 -9.69
N MET A 241 7.37 11.73 -9.39
CA MET A 241 7.23 12.81 -10.36
C MET A 241 8.47 13.71 -10.31
N MET A 242 9.19 13.78 -11.43
CA MET A 242 10.33 14.68 -11.62
C MET A 242 9.83 16.09 -11.96
N ASP A 243 10.73 16.96 -12.43
CA ASP A 243 10.37 18.31 -12.84
C ASP A 243 9.15 18.32 -13.78
N GLY A 244 8.09 19.02 -13.40
CA GLY A 244 6.93 19.21 -14.24
C GLY A 244 7.15 20.28 -15.32
N ARG A 245 6.12 20.54 -16.12
CA ARG A 245 6.14 21.64 -17.11
C ARG A 245 4.99 22.60 -16.86
N ALA A 246 5.22 23.88 -17.17
CA ALA A 246 4.21 24.91 -17.03
C ALA A 246 2.92 24.57 -17.81
N GLY A 247 1.78 24.68 -17.15
CA GLY A 247 0.46 24.42 -17.74
C GLY A 247 0.11 22.94 -17.94
N ALA A 248 0.90 22.01 -17.39
CA ALA A 248 0.61 20.56 -17.40
C ALA A 248 0.80 19.98 -16.00
N ASP A 249 -0.01 20.45 -15.06
CA ASP A 249 0.01 20.01 -13.67
C ASP A 249 -0.24 18.50 -13.59
N HIS A 250 0.46 17.81 -12.70
CA HIS A 250 0.05 16.47 -12.27
C HIS A 250 -1.25 16.57 -11.48
N ARG A 251 -2.11 15.57 -11.63
CA ARG A 251 -3.36 15.51 -10.89
C ARG A 251 -3.62 14.10 -10.34
N ILE A 252 -4.00 14.04 -9.08
CA ILE A 252 -4.43 12.81 -8.40
C ILE A 252 -5.78 13.11 -7.75
N SER A 253 -6.84 12.49 -8.24
CA SER A 253 -8.19 12.71 -7.76
C SER A 253 -8.89 11.39 -7.48
N HIS A 254 -9.53 11.27 -6.31
CA HIS A 254 -10.21 10.06 -5.85
C HIS A 254 -9.35 8.81 -6.00
N ALA A 255 -8.21 8.81 -5.32
CA ALA A 255 -7.27 7.69 -5.30
C ALA A 255 -7.06 7.16 -3.87
N ILE A 256 -6.75 5.87 -3.77
CA ILE A 256 -6.27 5.22 -2.56
C ILE A 256 -4.88 4.68 -2.87
N ILE A 257 -3.86 5.23 -2.22
CA ILE A 257 -2.45 4.88 -2.44
C ILE A 257 -1.91 4.30 -1.15
N ARG A 258 -1.61 2.99 -1.12
CA ARG A 258 -1.27 2.31 0.13
C ARG A 258 -0.16 1.28 0.01
N ASN A 259 0.44 0.98 1.16
CA ASN A 259 1.38 -0.12 1.36
C ASN A 259 2.70 -0.01 0.58
N GLY A 260 3.07 1.18 0.10
CA GLY A 260 4.36 1.43 -0.56
C GLY A 260 5.47 1.86 0.39
N THR A 261 6.60 2.25 -0.17
CA THR A 261 7.70 2.90 0.55
C THR A 261 7.45 4.40 0.64
N ILE A 262 7.15 5.07 -0.49
CA ILE A 262 6.72 6.46 -0.54
C ILE A 262 5.44 6.54 -1.39
N GLY A 263 4.35 7.03 -0.82
CA GLY A 263 3.09 7.12 -1.54
C GLY A 263 3.22 8.03 -2.77
N ILE A 264 3.51 9.29 -2.53
CA ILE A 264 3.70 10.32 -3.56
C ILE A 264 5.04 11.00 -3.33
N ASN A 265 5.90 10.97 -4.35
CA ASN A 265 7.21 11.63 -4.35
C ASN A 265 7.26 12.62 -5.51
N CYS A 266 7.37 13.92 -5.22
CA CYS A 266 7.50 14.95 -6.24
C CYS A 266 8.76 15.78 -6.01
N GLN A 267 9.64 15.80 -7.01
CA GLN A 267 10.96 16.42 -6.90
C GLN A 267 11.23 17.32 -8.11
N SER A 268 11.50 18.59 -7.85
CA SER A 268 12.07 19.51 -8.82
C SER A 268 13.46 19.92 -8.39
N VAL A 269 14.39 19.93 -9.32
CA VAL A 269 15.76 20.39 -9.09
C VAL A 269 15.98 21.79 -9.68
N LEU A 270 15.15 22.20 -10.65
CA LEU A 270 15.42 23.35 -11.49
C LEU A 270 14.33 24.44 -11.49
N LYS A 271 13.07 24.12 -11.11
CA LYS A 271 11.91 24.97 -11.44
C LYS A 271 10.79 24.97 -10.39
N ALA A 272 11.12 25.27 -9.15
CA ALA A 272 10.19 25.22 -8.02
C ALA A 272 8.79 25.84 -8.23
N THR A 273 8.66 26.83 -9.13
CA THR A 273 7.39 27.56 -9.37
C THR A 273 6.59 27.04 -10.57
N GLU A 274 7.16 26.17 -11.38
CA GLU A 274 6.52 25.66 -12.60
C GLU A 274 6.00 24.23 -12.45
N CYS A 275 6.43 23.52 -11.42
CA CYS A 275 6.05 22.13 -11.16
C CYS A 275 4.89 22.09 -10.20
N ALA A 276 3.71 21.66 -10.64
CA ALA A 276 2.52 21.61 -9.81
C ALA A 276 1.91 20.21 -9.73
N LEU A 277 1.48 19.89 -8.51
CA LEU A 277 0.70 18.69 -8.20
C LEU A 277 -0.61 19.12 -7.53
N ARG A 278 -1.73 18.65 -8.06
CA ARG A 278 -3.05 18.79 -7.44
C ARG A 278 -3.54 17.45 -6.93
N ILE A 279 -3.94 17.42 -5.68
CA ILE A 279 -4.47 16.24 -5.01
C ILE A 279 -5.88 16.57 -4.52
N ASP A 280 -6.88 15.81 -4.96
CA ASP A 280 -8.26 15.99 -4.54
C ASP A 280 -8.87 14.65 -4.08
N ASN A 281 -9.63 14.65 -2.99
CA ASN A 281 -10.40 13.48 -2.54
C ASN A 281 -9.56 12.18 -2.48
N THR A 282 -8.36 12.24 -1.92
CA THR A 282 -7.37 11.16 -2.02
C THR A 282 -6.90 10.72 -0.64
N VAL A 283 -6.73 9.41 -0.48
CA VAL A 283 -6.17 8.78 0.72
C VAL A 283 -4.79 8.21 0.40
N VAL A 284 -3.79 8.59 1.19
CA VAL A 284 -2.43 8.05 1.15
C VAL A 284 -2.13 7.45 2.51
N GLU A 285 -1.92 6.14 2.58
CA GLU A 285 -1.85 5.46 3.87
C GLU A 285 -0.82 4.34 3.90
N ASN A 286 -0.35 4.03 5.11
CA ASN A 286 0.45 2.86 5.41
C ASN A 286 1.70 2.71 4.53
N GLN A 287 2.43 3.82 4.33
CA GLN A 287 3.71 3.79 3.63
C GLN A 287 4.85 3.49 4.62
N SER A 288 5.84 2.68 4.24
CA SER A 288 6.96 2.37 5.16
C SER A 288 7.89 3.56 5.42
N GLY A 289 7.88 4.57 4.56
CA GLY A 289 8.65 5.81 4.66
C GLY A 289 7.75 7.04 4.75
N TYR A 290 7.37 7.62 3.60
CA TYR A 290 6.65 8.89 3.54
C TYR A 290 5.31 8.75 2.81
N GLY A 291 4.29 9.47 3.29
CA GLY A 291 3.03 9.61 2.55
C GLY A 291 3.19 10.55 1.35
N LEU A 292 3.54 11.79 1.61
CA LEU A 292 3.90 12.79 0.60
C LEU A 292 5.31 13.31 0.89
N PHE A 293 6.23 13.08 -0.06
CA PHE A 293 7.59 13.59 -0.05
C PHE A 293 7.74 14.61 -1.18
N SER A 294 8.09 15.85 -0.84
CA SER A 294 8.11 16.94 -1.81
C SER A 294 9.38 17.79 -1.71
N ILE A 295 10.03 18.00 -2.85
CA ILE A 295 11.18 18.90 -2.97
C ILE A 295 10.89 19.93 -4.05
N LEU A 296 10.85 21.21 -3.68
CA LEU A 296 10.74 22.36 -4.59
C LEU A 296 9.53 22.25 -5.54
N TYR A 297 8.40 21.77 -5.05
CA TYR A 297 7.16 21.64 -5.81
C TYR A 297 6.10 22.64 -5.33
N ALA A 298 5.17 22.97 -6.21
CA ALA A 298 3.91 23.58 -5.82
C ALA A 298 2.85 22.47 -5.65
N VAL A 299 2.34 22.29 -4.44
CA VAL A 299 1.34 21.26 -4.16
C VAL A 299 0.06 21.89 -3.60
N GLU A 300 -1.05 21.64 -4.26
CA GLU A 300 -2.38 21.94 -3.74
C GLU A 300 -3.10 20.62 -3.43
N ALA A 301 -3.49 20.42 -2.16
CA ALA A 301 -4.25 19.24 -1.78
C ALA A 301 -5.53 19.64 -1.04
N LYS A 302 -6.66 19.09 -1.48
CA LYS A 302 -7.98 19.34 -0.92
C LYS A 302 -8.69 18.04 -0.60
N ASN A 303 -9.35 17.99 0.56
CA ASN A 303 -10.12 16.83 0.95
C ASN A 303 -9.29 15.54 0.91
N PHE A 304 -8.31 15.41 1.77
CA PHE A 304 -7.34 14.33 1.72
C PHE A 304 -7.03 13.74 3.10
N VAL A 305 -6.59 12.49 3.09
CA VAL A 305 -6.00 11.84 4.27
C VAL A 305 -4.57 11.41 3.93
N ILE A 306 -3.63 11.71 4.82
CA ILE A 306 -2.30 11.09 4.81
C ILE A 306 -2.09 10.47 6.18
N ALA A 307 -2.05 9.13 6.25
CA ALA A 307 -2.07 8.44 7.53
C ALA A 307 -1.04 7.32 7.63
N ASN A 308 -0.51 7.14 8.84
CA ASN A 308 0.28 5.99 9.24
C ASN A 308 1.46 5.69 8.32
N CYS A 309 2.40 6.64 8.21
CA CYS A 309 3.63 6.49 7.45
C CYS A 309 4.83 6.31 8.40
N GLY A 310 5.77 5.44 8.02
CA GLY A 310 6.83 4.96 8.91
C GLY A 310 7.88 5.99 9.29
N PHE A 311 8.09 7.03 8.47
CA PHE A 311 8.99 8.14 8.81
C PHE A 311 8.22 9.43 9.07
N ALA A 312 7.54 9.99 8.07
CA ALA A 312 6.65 11.14 8.22
C ALA A 312 5.50 11.05 7.21
N ASN A 313 4.33 11.58 7.60
CA ASN A 313 3.19 11.60 6.68
C ASN A 313 3.42 12.62 5.56
N LEU A 314 3.89 13.81 5.89
CA LEU A 314 4.26 14.87 4.96
C LEU A 314 5.68 15.33 5.24
N TRP A 315 6.55 15.25 4.23
CA TRP A 315 7.85 15.89 4.24
C TRP A 315 7.98 16.85 3.06
N ALA A 316 8.32 18.12 3.34
CA ALA A 316 8.41 19.15 2.32
C ALA A 316 9.65 20.04 2.49
N PHE A 317 10.38 20.25 1.38
CA PHE A 317 11.58 21.07 1.35
C PHE A 317 11.47 22.16 0.27
N GLY A 318 11.50 23.43 0.69
CA GLY A 318 11.23 24.55 -0.20
C GLY A 318 9.87 24.44 -0.88
N GLY A 319 9.56 25.29 -1.85
CA GLY A 319 8.33 25.20 -2.64
C GLY A 319 7.12 25.91 -2.04
N ASP A 320 5.93 25.66 -2.63
CA ASP A 320 4.67 26.35 -2.31
C ASP A 320 3.57 25.31 -2.07
N TYR A 321 2.93 25.35 -0.91
CA TYR A 321 2.00 24.32 -0.46
C TYR A 321 0.69 24.93 0.00
N ARG A 322 -0.44 24.38 -0.46
CA ARG A 322 -1.78 24.74 0.01
C ARG A 322 -2.58 23.46 0.32
N PHE A 323 -3.04 23.37 1.56
CA PHE A 323 -3.76 22.22 2.06
C PHE A 323 -5.11 22.66 2.66
N VAL A 324 -6.22 22.08 2.20
CA VAL A 324 -7.56 22.43 2.66
C VAL A 324 -8.33 21.15 3.03
N HIS A 325 -8.95 21.14 4.21
CA HIS A 325 -9.71 19.98 4.70
C HIS A 325 -8.92 18.67 4.65
N GLY A 326 -7.67 18.71 5.14
CA GLY A 326 -6.80 17.55 5.24
C GLY A 326 -6.79 16.94 6.64
N THR A 327 -6.68 15.62 6.72
CA THR A 327 -6.32 14.91 7.96
C THR A 327 -4.97 14.25 7.80
N ILE A 328 -4.00 14.66 8.60
CA ILE A 328 -2.65 14.08 8.66
C ILE A 328 -2.52 13.36 10.00
N ALA A 329 -2.71 12.03 9.98
CA ALA A 329 -2.85 11.21 11.18
C ALA A 329 -1.64 10.30 11.38
N ASN A 330 -0.84 10.54 12.43
CA ASN A 330 0.41 9.87 12.68
C ASN A 330 0.31 8.85 13.83
N TYR A 331 -0.34 7.73 13.58
CA TYR A 331 -0.50 6.64 14.56
C TYR A 331 0.31 5.38 14.19
N TRP A 332 1.36 5.54 13.39
CA TRP A 332 2.23 4.46 12.96
C TRP A 332 2.56 3.50 14.11
N ASN A 333 2.32 2.22 13.91
CA ASN A 333 2.46 1.18 14.93
C ASN A 333 3.29 0.00 14.43
N ALA A 334 4.16 0.20 13.43
CA ALA A 334 5.09 -0.86 13.07
C ALA A 334 5.91 -1.20 14.32
N ASN A 335 5.68 -2.39 14.84
CA ASN A 335 6.46 -2.94 15.92
C ASN A 335 7.93 -2.81 15.51
N GLU A 336 8.71 -2.00 16.30
CA GLU A 336 10.15 -2.07 16.36
C GLU A 336 11.01 -1.15 15.48
N HIS A 337 10.48 -0.35 14.56
CA HIS A 337 11.30 0.67 13.90
C HIS A 337 10.86 2.07 14.35
N ASN A 338 11.45 2.53 15.44
CA ASN A 338 11.21 3.83 16.09
C ASN A 338 11.76 5.03 15.29
N ASN A 339 11.64 5.03 13.97
CA ASN A 339 12.06 6.15 13.14
C ASN A 339 10.91 7.07 12.75
N ASN A 340 9.73 6.89 13.38
CA ASN A 340 8.60 7.77 13.14
C ASN A 340 8.91 9.15 13.71
N GLU A 341 8.98 10.12 12.83
CA GLU A 341 9.17 11.53 13.12
C GLU A 341 7.81 12.22 13.33
N ASN A 342 7.75 13.52 13.15
CA ASN A 342 6.52 14.30 13.22
C ASN A 342 5.62 14.00 12.01
N ALA A 343 4.31 14.11 12.16
CA ALA A 343 3.37 13.96 11.04
C ALA A 343 3.72 14.87 9.86
N VAL A 344 4.08 16.11 10.16
CA VAL A 344 4.46 17.13 9.17
C VAL A 344 5.86 17.64 9.50
N LEU A 345 6.79 17.40 8.60
CA LEU A 345 8.17 17.89 8.66
C LEU A 345 8.45 18.78 7.45
N VAL A 346 8.78 20.02 7.70
CA VAL A 346 9.04 21.02 6.63
C VAL A 346 10.35 21.75 6.84
N ALA A 347 11.02 22.10 5.75
CA ALA A 347 12.29 22.80 5.81
C ALA A 347 12.50 23.77 4.63
N ASN A 348 13.27 24.83 4.86
CA ASN A 348 13.72 25.75 3.80
C ASN A 348 15.23 25.71 3.57
N TYR A 349 15.98 24.93 4.34
CA TYR A 349 17.40 24.72 4.13
C TYR A 349 17.84 23.29 4.37
N ALA A 350 18.91 22.90 3.72
CA ALA A 350 19.61 21.66 3.95
C ALA A 350 21.13 21.90 3.87
N LEU A 351 21.93 20.90 4.27
CA LEU A 351 23.39 20.95 4.14
C LEU A 351 23.82 20.15 2.90
N ASP A 352 24.73 20.69 2.12
CA ASP A 352 25.36 19.97 1.01
C ASP A 352 26.40 18.93 1.53
N GLY A 353 27.03 18.20 0.62
CA GLY A 353 28.06 17.20 0.95
C GLY A 353 29.32 17.77 1.62
N ASN A 354 29.50 19.12 1.64
CA ASN A 354 30.57 19.84 2.32
C ASN A 354 30.11 20.54 3.61
N ASN A 355 28.91 20.19 4.11
CA ASN A 355 28.27 20.84 5.26
C ASN A 355 28.00 22.34 5.06
N GLN A 356 27.86 22.81 3.81
CA GLN A 356 27.47 24.18 3.53
C GLN A 356 25.95 24.25 3.39
N PRO A 357 25.27 25.19 4.07
CA PRO A 357 23.83 25.32 3.97
C PRO A 357 23.44 25.91 2.60
N PHE A 358 22.38 25.37 2.04
CA PHE A 358 21.69 25.95 0.89
C PHE A 358 20.21 26.12 1.24
N TYR A 359 19.61 27.19 0.72
CA TYR A 359 18.30 27.68 1.14
C TYR A 359 17.39 27.84 -0.05
N TYR A 360 16.09 27.52 0.16
CA TYR A 360 15.04 27.76 -0.83
C TYR A 360 13.81 28.41 -0.17
N PRO A 361 13.10 29.31 -0.86
CA PRO A 361 11.84 29.84 -0.36
C PRO A 361 10.85 28.71 -0.06
N PHE A 362 10.16 28.86 1.07
CA PHE A 362 9.13 27.93 1.52
C PHE A 362 7.87 28.69 1.88
N ARG A 363 6.74 28.28 1.31
CA ARG A 363 5.42 28.76 1.69
C ARG A 363 4.49 27.59 1.94
N MET A 364 3.70 27.67 3.01
CA MET A 364 2.67 26.67 3.32
C MET A 364 1.44 27.32 3.93
N GLU A 365 0.27 27.02 3.38
CA GLU A 365 -1.04 27.39 3.91
C GLU A 365 -1.82 26.10 4.24
N MET A 366 -2.33 26.00 5.47
CA MET A 366 -3.16 24.88 5.90
C MET A 366 -4.46 25.40 6.53
N ASP A 367 -5.57 25.01 5.94
CA ASP A 367 -6.89 25.50 6.29
C ASP A 367 -7.84 24.33 6.60
N ASN A 368 -8.58 24.41 7.70
CA ASN A 368 -9.51 23.37 8.16
C ASN A 368 -8.86 21.98 8.28
N CYS A 369 -7.59 21.90 8.67
CA CYS A 369 -6.84 20.65 8.71
C CYS A 369 -6.70 20.09 10.14
N ILE A 370 -6.50 18.78 10.24
CA ILE A 370 -6.11 18.08 11.48
C ILE A 370 -4.69 17.51 11.30
N ILE A 371 -3.80 17.84 12.23
CA ILE A 371 -2.44 17.29 12.33
C ILE A 371 -2.31 16.67 13.71
N TYR A 372 -2.43 15.36 13.81
CA TYR A 372 -2.51 14.68 15.09
C TYR A 372 -1.86 13.29 15.07
N GLY A 373 -1.43 12.77 16.23
CA GLY A 373 -0.82 11.46 16.29
C GLY A 373 -0.25 11.11 17.66
N LYS A 374 0.72 10.20 17.67
CA LYS A 374 1.36 9.69 18.89
C LYS A 374 2.48 10.57 19.40
N GLN A 375 3.13 11.36 18.54
CA GLN A 375 4.25 12.23 18.97
C GLN A 375 3.72 13.40 19.81
N LYS A 376 4.62 14.02 20.59
CA LYS A 376 4.28 15.23 21.36
C LYS A 376 4.14 16.46 20.47
N ASP A 377 4.93 16.49 19.40
CA ASP A 377 4.89 17.50 18.37
C ASP A 377 4.68 16.82 17.03
N GLU A 378 3.57 17.06 16.37
CA GLU A 378 3.25 16.50 15.05
C GLU A 378 3.52 17.46 13.90
N PHE A 379 3.91 18.70 14.21
CA PHE A 379 4.42 19.67 13.26
C PHE A 379 5.83 20.11 13.63
N LYS A 380 6.78 20.01 12.67
CA LYS A 380 8.16 20.45 12.86
C LYS A 380 8.63 21.26 11.65
N GLY A 381 8.90 22.52 11.87
CA GLY A 381 9.55 23.41 10.90
C GLY A 381 11.05 23.58 11.19
N VAL A 382 11.88 23.42 10.16
CA VAL A 382 13.33 23.62 10.20
C VAL A 382 13.69 24.73 9.22
N PHE A 383 13.82 25.95 9.74
CA PHE A 383 13.98 27.14 8.91
C PHE A 383 15.29 27.86 9.23
N GLY A 384 16.04 28.19 8.20
CA GLY A 384 17.23 29.02 8.25
C GLY A 384 16.92 30.46 7.79
N PRO A 385 17.77 31.44 8.13
CA PRO A 385 17.47 32.87 7.97
C PRO A 385 17.66 33.42 6.56
N GLU A 386 18.27 32.67 5.63
CA GLU A 386 18.71 33.20 4.34
C GLU A 386 17.69 33.07 3.21
N ALA A 387 16.56 32.39 3.45
CA ALA A 387 15.44 32.36 2.53
C ALA A 387 14.11 32.53 3.27
N ASP A 388 13.15 33.16 2.57
CA ASP A 388 11.81 33.35 3.14
C ASP A 388 11.16 32.03 3.50
N SER A 389 10.57 32.00 4.69
CA SER A 389 9.75 30.90 5.15
C SER A 389 8.45 31.45 5.74
N ILE A 390 7.36 31.17 5.07
CA ILE A 390 6.01 31.60 5.47
C ILE A 390 5.17 30.35 5.66
N TYR A 391 4.57 30.20 6.83
CA TYR A 391 3.55 29.18 7.05
C TYR A 391 2.37 29.78 7.79
N THR A 392 1.18 29.38 7.38
CA THR A 392 -0.08 29.82 7.99
C THR A 392 -0.99 28.63 8.20
N PHE A 393 -1.65 28.63 9.35
CA PHE A 393 -2.67 27.68 9.73
C PHE A 393 -3.91 28.44 10.14
N ASP A 394 -5.06 28.16 9.51
CA ASP A 394 -6.33 28.75 9.90
C ASP A 394 -7.36 27.64 10.17
N HIS A 395 -8.04 27.71 11.32
CA HIS A 395 -9.02 26.69 11.74
C HIS A 395 -8.45 25.26 11.67
N CYS A 396 -7.28 25.02 12.26
CA CYS A 396 -6.64 23.71 12.31
C CYS A 396 -6.60 23.16 13.74
N LEU A 397 -6.68 21.83 13.87
CA LEU A 397 -6.33 21.13 15.10
C LEU A 397 -4.90 20.59 14.99
N ILE A 398 -4.03 20.98 15.90
CA ILE A 398 -2.59 20.64 15.85
C ILE A 398 -2.14 20.07 17.19
N LYS A 399 -1.48 18.92 17.18
CA LYS A 399 -0.80 18.39 18.36
C LYS A 399 0.63 18.93 18.42
N SER A 400 0.92 19.79 19.38
CA SER A 400 2.25 20.35 19.58
C SER A 400 2.44 20.89 21.01
N GLU A 401 3.57 20.56 21.62
CA GLU A 401 4.05 21.22 22.84
C GLU A 401 4.85 22.50 22.50
N LYS A 402 5.33 22.63 21.27
CA LYS A 402 6.19 23.74 20.80
C LYS A 402 5.39 24.92 20.27
N TYR A 403 4.33 24.66 19.51
CA TYR A 403 3.51 25.70 18.88
C TYR A 403 2.19 25.91 19.63
N ASN A 404 1.66 27.11 19.55
CA ASN A 404 0.36 27.45 20.15
C ASN A 404 -0.29 28.63 19.43
N GLY A 405 -1.57 28.87 19.71
CA GLY A 405 -2.39 29.88 19.04
C GLY A 405 -2.01 31.34 19.29
N THR A 406 -1.00 31.64 20.12
CA THR A 406 -0.50 33.02 20.32
C THR A 406 0.70 33.33 19.40
N MET A 407 1.26 32.32 18.74
CA MET A 407 2.39 32.49 17.83
C MET A 407 1.92 32.99 16.44
N PRO A 408 2.75 33.81 15.75
CA PRO A 408 2.47 34.18 14.37
C PRO A 408 2.27 32.96 13.46
N GLY A 409 1.33 33.08 12.51
CA GLY A 409 1.03 32.01 11.56
C GLY A 409 -0.07 31.04 12.00
N PHE A 410 -0.62 31.16 13.20
CA PHE A 410 -1.73 30.34 13.68
C PHE A 410 -2.96 31.19 14.01
N SER A 411 -4.05 30.96 13.28
CA SER A 411 -5.32 31.66 13.45
C SER A 411 -6.44 30.67 13.72
N HIS A 412 -7.25 30.91 14.74
CA HIS A 412 -8.41 30.06 15.11
C HIS A 412 -8.08 28.57 15.27
N CYS A 413 -6.83 28.24 15.58
CA CYS A 413 -6.36 26.88 15.73
C CYS A 413 -6.62 26.33 17.14
N LEU A 414 -6.92 25.05 17.20
CA LEU A 414 -7.00 24.23 18.41
C LEU A 414 -5.69 23.49 18.62
N PHE A 415 -5.28 23.33 19.88
CA PHE A 415 -4.02 22.63 20.20
C PHE A 415 -4.24 21.55 21.25
N ASN A 416 -3.64 20.38 21.01
CA ASN A 416 -3.55 19.28 22.00
C ASN A 416 -4.91 18.77 22.49
N LEU A 417 -5.97 18.94 21.72
CA LEU A 417 -7.28 18.37 22.02
C LEU A 417 -7.45 17.08 21.22
N GLU A 418 -8.01 16.04 21.83
CA GLU A 418 -8.21 14.75 21.17
C GLU A 418 -9.28 14.84 20.08
N PRO A 419 -8.97 14.46 18.81
CA PRO A 419 -9.94 14.48 17.71
C PRO A 419 -10.99 13.38 17.81
N PHE A 420 -10.75 12.30 18.55
CA PHE A 420 -11.61 11.12 18.66
C PHE A 420 -11.83 10.42 17.33
N PHE A 421 -10.74 10.01 16.67
CA PHE A 421 -10.79 9.17 15.48
C PHE A 421 -11.33 7.77 15.80
N SER A 422 -12.05 7.16 14.86
CA SER A 422 -12.71 5.86 15.00
C SER A 422 -11.70 4.72 15.21
N ASP A 423 -10.75 4.53 14.31
CA ASP A 423 -9.64 3.59 14.45
C ASP A 423 -8.37 4.12 13.78
N PRO A 424 -7.63 5.02 14.43
CA PRO A 424 -6.47 5.66 13.81
C PRO A 424 -5.31 4.70 13.56
N ILE A 425 -5.31 3.50 14.17
CA ILE A 425 -4.30 2.46 13.90
C ILE A 425 -4.56 1.82 12.53
N LYS A 426 -5.82 1.60 12.17
CA LYS A 426 -6.27 1.17 10.85
C LYS A 426 -6.64 2.34 9.96
N PRO A 427 -5.89 3.35 9.83
CA PRO A 427 -6.08 4.73 9.35
C PRO A 427 -7.55 5.17 9.10
N ASP A 428 -8.47 4.75 9.95
CA ASP A 428 -9.84 5.25 9.96
C ASP A 428 -9.89 6.57 10.75
N CYS A 429 -9.84 7.67 10.01
CA CYS A 429 -9.83 9.04 10.54
C CYS A 429 -11.21 9.68 10.64
N HIS A 430 -12.30 8.91 10.60
CA HIS A 430 -13.63 9.43 10.90
C HIS A 430 -13.74 9.84 12.37
N ILE A 431 -14.57 10.82 12.63
CA ILE A 431 -14.83 11.29 14.00
C ILE A 431 -15.90 10.40 14.63
N ASP A 432 -15.55 9.71 15.74
CA ASP A 432 -16.43 8.74 16.41
C ASP A 432 -17.17 9.31 17.62
N SER A 433 -16.92 10.53 18.04
CA SER A 433 -17.51 11.11 19.23
C SER A 433 -18.07 12.51 19.02
N ILE A 434 -19.30 12.73 19.47
CA ILE A 434 -19.90 14.08 19.53
C ILE A 434 -19.11 15.05 20.44
N ALA A 435 -18.24 14.52 21.30
CA ALA A 435 -17.36 15.34 22.16
C ALA A 435 -16.14 15.86 21.42
N SER A 436 -15.95 15.49 20.15
CA SER A 436 -14.81 15.94 19.37
C SER A 436 -14.76 17.46 19.24
N PRO A 437 -13.60 18.07 19.52
CA PRO A 437 -13.44 19.51 19.46
C PRO A 437 -13.43 20.08 18.02
N VAL A 438 -13.36 19.23 17.00
CA VAL A 438 -13.28 19.64 15.59
C VAL A 438 -14.63 19.89 14.94
N ILE A 439 -15.71 19.41 15.59
CA ILE A 439 -17.08 19.48 15.04
C ILE A 439 -17.55 20.94 14.96
N GLY A 440 -17.91 21.38 13.75
CA GLY A 440 -18.40 22.73 13.47
C GLY A 440 -17.36 23.83 13.66
N MET A 441 -16.07 23.49 13.80
CA MET A 441 -14.99 24.43 14.08
C MET A 441 -14.18 24.82 12.85
N GLY A 442 -14.54 24.33 11.67
CA GLY A 442 -13.92 24.73 10.42
C GLY A 442 -14.43 26.10 9.95
N ASN A 443 -13.63 26.79 9.14
CA ASN A 443 -14.01 28.05 8.51
C ASN A 443 -14.96 27.76 7.33
N PRO A 444 -16.18 28.36 7.33
CA PRO A 444 -17.16 28.14 6.26
C PRO A 444 -16.69 28.56 4.86
N LEU A 445 -15.71 29.47 4.73
CA LEU A 445 -15.16 29.83 3.43
C LEU A 445 -14.52 28.63 2.74
N PHE A 446 -13.73 27.84 3.48
CA PHE A 446 -13.09 26.64 2.96
C PHE A 446 -14.08 25.48 2.83
N GLY A 447 -15.11 25.41 3.70
CA GLY A 447 -16.23 24.48 3.54
C GLY A 447 -17.02 24.73 2.24
N ASN A 448 -17.15 25.98 1.79
CA ASN A 448 -17.74 26.29 0.49
C ASN A 448 -16.82 25.97 -0.68
N GLU A 449 -15.50 26.09 -0.50
CA GLU A 449 -14.50 25.69 -1.51
C GLU A 449 -14.46 24.17 -1.72
N VAL A 450 -14.63 23.40 -0.63
CA VAL A 450 -14.65 21.94 -0.63
C VAL A 450 -15.99 21.46 -0.02
N PRO A 451 -17.09 21.53 -0.80
CA PRO A 451 -18.45 21.43 -0.25
C PRO A 451 -18.86 20.04 0.25
N TYR A 452 -18.09 19.02 -0.07
CA TYR A 452 -18.34 17.64 0.37
C TYR A 452 -17.08 17.04 0.96
N ASP A 453 -17.23 16.18 1.94
CA ASP A 453 -16.15 15.39 2.51
C ASP A 453 -15.82 14.15 1.65
N LEU A 454 -14.92 13.29 2.12
CA LEU A 454 -14.54 12.07 1.40
C LEU A 454 -15.68 11.06 1.26
N ASP A 455 -16.67 11.11 2.13
CA ASP A 455 -17.88 10.27 2.09
C ASP A 455 -19.06 10.94 1.35
N GLY A 456 -18.88 12.16 0.83
CA GLY A 456 -19.92 12.94 0.16
C GLY A 456 -20.85 13.66 1.14
N VAL A 457 -20.49 13.79 2.42
CA VAL A 457 -21.26 14.54 3.42
C VAL A 457 -21.01 16.04 3.23
N SER A 458 -22.10 16.84 3.28
CA SER A 458 -21.99 18.27 3.01
C SER A 458 -21.30 19.04 4.14
N ARG A 459 -20.36 19.91 3.77
CA ARG A 459 -19.67 20.89 4.64
C ARG A 459 -20.28 22.27 4.64
N ILE A 460 -21.37 22.47 3.89
CA ILE A 460 -21.99 23.79 3.76
C ILE A 460 -22.61 24.21 5.09
N GLY A 461 -22.27 25.40 5.55
CA GLY A 461 -22.75 26.02 6.79
C GLY A 461 -21.79 25.91 7.95
N THR A 462 -21.63 24.74 8.55
CA THR A 462 -20.75 24.51 9.72
C THR A 462 -19.82 23.35 9.47
N PRO A 463 -18.72 23.55 8.71
CA PRO A 463 -17.80 22.49 8.40
C PRO A 463 -17.01 22.06 9.65
N ASP A 464 -16.70 20.79 9.72
CA ASP A 464 -15.74 20.26 10.68
C ASP A 464 -14.31 20.50 10.16
N MET A 465 -13.32 20.48 11.03
CA MET A 465 -11.94 20.40 10.63
C MET A 465 -11.60 18.98 10.16
N GLY A 466 -10.72 18.86 9.17
CA GLY A 466 -10.25 17.58 8.64
C GLY A 466 -11.02 17.08 7.41
N ALA A 467 -10.73 15.84 7.04
CA ALA A 467 -11.19 15.21 5.80
C ALA A 467 -12.62 14.68 5.86
N TYR A 468 -13.17 14.49 7.06
CA TYR A 468 -14.50 13.91 7.29
C TYR A 468 -15.37 14.80 8.17
N GLN A 469 -16.66 14.85 7.85
CA GLN A 469 -17.70 15.44 8.69
C GLN A 469 -18.17 14.39 9.72
N TYR A 470 -18.42 14.85 10.95
CA TYR A 470 -19.05 13.99 11.95
C TYR A 470 -20.48 13.61 11.55
N MET A 471 -20.78 12.33 11.63
CA MET A 471 -22.14 11.81 11.44
C MET A 471 -22.65 11.14 12.71
N TYR A 472 -23.79 11.60 13.22
CA TYR A 472 -24.42 10.99 14.39
C TYR A 472 -24.90 9.57 14.07
N GLY A 473 -24.38 8.57 14.79
CA GLY A 473 -24.86 7.19 14.67
C GLY A 473 -24.24 6.36 13.52
N ARG A 474 -23.05 6.73 13.08
CA ARG A 474 -22.25 5.92 12.15
C ARG A 474 -21.76 4.65 12.81
#